data_78fc4567ec6fe4208a0f442b8fa5bfc8
#
_entry.id   78fc4567ec6fe4208a0f442b8fa5bfc8
#
_cell.length_a   1.000
_cell.length_b   1.000
_cell.length_c   1.000
_cell.angle_alpha   90.00
_cell.angle_beta   90.00
_cell.angle_gamma   90.00
#
_symmetry.space_group_name_H-M   'P 1'
#
loop_
_entity.id
_entity.type
_entity.pdbx_description
1 polymer ?
#
loop_
_entity_poly.entity_id
_entity_poly.type
_entity_poly.pdbx_seq_one_letter_code
_entity_poly.pdbx_strand_id
1 'polypeptide(L)'
;MKLLRRNLSLMLAVRYLNPLRTMFSIITFICLGGVALGVMVLIVVLSVMEGLQREMESRVLAFAPHYVVAQTDGYQRMSLTDDMVDWSSLMDKIRALPQVVSVYPQLDGDAFAQSNSGRMTVQFTAIEPHNEQQIAPLAAMLREGTFDFGEGLDQECVVSAVTANNLGLRVGDNLHLTPVGSLDEVADIYAMIQNPLQTHENKPFMEAVTKLFEGATAGDSGVVVDDARLENVVAFILKFDNSKLRLSEKEACAAFYRLAQSHRNGVPFSAGEQQAWQEVAATLAGLDRDKEDGKAVKSINEMVMPMDLRVVGIYQTPENMPGPNVYVPLQIAQDVMGLSAGGSSQVHGICVRVEDPNNPGSVETDIQALLPPLEVSQSAFPNGLTWYIAPWTRSFEQWYKLIANERVMMSFVLSIISLIASFCIMAVMFTMSMQRKREIAVLQALGATPSKIMGIFAWQGVIIGTTGAILGVILALLVLYYRLEIQVALASIGMDPFPMQAHGITLPAVYDPATFASQALQAFIMVTIAAIIPAFIVSRQDPAKALRSN
;
A
#
# COMPACT_ATOMS: atom_id res chain seq x y z
N MET A 1 34.71 -41.71 -20.86
CA MET A 1 35.40 -42.17 -22.08
C MET A 1 34.55 -43.13 -22.98
N LYS A 2 33.78 -44.11 -22.46
CA LYS A 2 32.94 -45.00 -23.32
C LYS A 2 31.81 -44.28 -24.11
N LEU A 3 31.17 -43.25 -23.56
CA LEU A 3 30.13 -42.43 -24.23
C LEU A 3 30.70 -41.55 -25.35
N LEU A 4 31.92 -41.04 -25.22
CA LEU A 4 32.63 -40.22 -26.22
C LEU A 4 32.97 -41.04 -27.50
N ARG A 5 33.22 -42.34 -27.39
CA ARG A 5 33.48 -43.23 -28.55
C ARG A 5 32.22 -43.62 -29.35
N ARG A 6 31.03 -43.46 -28.75
CA ARG A 6 29.76 -43.86 -29.37
C ARG A 6 29.13 -42.76 -30.24
N ASN A 7 29.44 -41.47 -29.98
CA ASN A 7 28.93 -40.31 -30.74
C ASN A 7 30.06 -39.53 -31.40
N LEU A 8 30.27 -39.73 -32.69
CA LEU A 8 31.30 -39.03 -33.47
C LEU A 8 31.20 -37.51 -33.37
N SER A 9 29.97 -36.95 -33.35
CA SER A 9 29.69 -35.54 -33.25
C SER A 9 30.16 -34.96 -31.92
N LEU A 10 29.95 -35.64 -30.80
CA LEU A 10 30.40 -35.23 -29.48
C LEU A 10 31.92 -35.29 -29.37
N MET A 11 32.55 -36.33 -29.90
CA MET A 11 34.01 -36.46 -29.90
C MET A 11 34.69 -35.34 -30.71
N LEU A 12 34.14 -34.98 -31.86
CA LEU A 12 34.63 -33.88 -32.67
C LEU A 12 34.36 -32.53 -32.01
N ALA A 13 33.21 -32.32 -31.40
CA ALA A 13 32.90 -31.11 -30.64
C ALA A 13 33.91 -30.84 -29.50
N VAL A 14 34.19 -31.88 -28.69
CA VAL A 14 35.19 -31.79 -27.59
C VAL A 14 36.61 -31.54 -28.16
N ARG A 15 36.96 -32.19 -29.28
CA ARG A 15 38.27 -32.00 -29.94
C ARG A 15 38.44 -30.57 -30.47
N TYR A 16 37.37 -29.96 -30.96
CA TYR A 16 37.38 -28.59 -31.47
C TYR A 16 37.43 -27.54 -30.34
N LEU A 17 36.97 -27.87 -29.17
CA LEU A 17 37.01 -27.00 -27.97
C LEU A 17 38.32 -27.11 -27.18
N ASN A 18 39.22 -28.08 -27.50
CA ASN A 18 40.43 -28.32 -26.70
C ASN A 18 41.45 -27.18 -26.87
N PRO A 19 41.74 -26.39 -25.79
CA PRO A 19 42.54 -25.15 -25.85
C PRO A 19 44.02 -25.35 -26.18
N LEU A 20 44.56 -26.54 -26.00
CA LEU A 20 46.00 -26.78 -26.09
C LEU A 20 46.53 -27.01 -27.50
N ARG A 21 45.69 -26.99 -28.55
CA ARG A 21 46.09 -27.36 -29.91
C ARG A 21 45.86 -26.36 -31.01
N THR A 22 45.17 -25.21 -30.78
CA THR A 22 44.89 -24.25 -31.87
C THR A 22 44.74 -22.81 -31.37
N MET A 23 45.07 -21.80 -32.21
CA MET A 23 44.82 -20.35 -32.00
C MET A 23 43.33 -20.02 -31.68
N PHE A 24 42.39 -20.97 -31.85
CA PHE A 24 40.98 -20.87 -31.57
C PHE A 24 40.60 -20.89 -30.06
N SER A 25 41.60 -21.15 -29.20
CA SER A 25 41.43 -21.11 -27.75
C SER A 25 40.92 -19.75 -27.25
N ILE A 26 41.41 -18.64 -27.77
CA ILE A 26 41.03 -17.28 -27.36
C ILE A 26 39.55 -17.01 -27.63
N ILE A 27 39.04 -17.40 -28.82
CA ILE A 27 37.64 -17.17 -29.20
C ILE A 27 36.70 -17.99 -28.30
N THR A 28 37.07 -19.25 -27.98
CA THR A 28 36.29 -20.09 -27.07
C THR A 28 36.27 -19.51 -25.66
N PHE A 29 37.40 -18.98 -25.19
CA PHE A 29 37.45 -18.28 -23.91
C PHE A 29 36.58 -17.01 -23.86
N ILE A 30 36.58 -16.23 -24.96
CA ILE A 30 35.72 -15.04 -25.07
C ILE A 30 34.24 -15.46 -25.04
N CYS A 31 33.85 -16.49 -25.77
CA CYS A 31 32.47 -17.02 -25.72
C CYS A 31 32.09 -17.50 -24.32
N LEU A 32 32.93 -18.31 -23.70
CA LEU A 32 32.71 -18.85 -22.38
C LEU A 32 32.61 -17.74 -21.32
N GLY A 33 33.55 -16.77 -21.38
CA GLY A 33 33.56 -15.58 -20.54
C GLY A 33 32.30 -14.74 -20.71
N GLY A 34 31.89 -14.50 -21.98
CA GLY A 34 30.65 -13.75 -22.27
C GLY A 34 29.40 -14.39 -21.71
N VAL A 35 29.25 -15.74 -21.84
CA VAL A 35 28.14 -16.47 -21.23
C VAL A 35 28.21 -16.38 -19.69
N ALA A 36 29.39 -16.64 -19.12
CA ALA A 36 29.57 -16.63 -17.68
C ALA A 36 29.30 -15.24 -17.07
N LEU A 37 29.79 -14.18 -17.69
CA LEU A 37 29.50 -12.80 -17.26
C LEU A 37 28.01 -12.46 -17.41
N GLY A 38 27.37 -12.86 -18.51
CA GLY A 38 25.93 -12.64 -18.72
C GLY A 38 25.08 -13.30 -17.62
N VAL A 39 25.35 -14.58 -17.32
CA VAL A 39 24.67 -15.31 -16.24
C VAL A 39 24.96 -14.70 -14.88
N MET A 40 26.23 -14.35 -14.61
CA MET A 40 26.62 -13.70 -13.37
C MET A 40 25.83 -12.40 -13.14
N VAL A 41 25.80 -11.50 -14.12
CA VAL A 41 25.09 -10.21 -14.01
C VAL A 41 23.60 -10.42 -13.77
N LEU A 42 22.97 -11.33 -14.54
CA LEU A 42 21.56 -11.67 -14.36
C LEU A 42 21.24 -12.13 -12.93
N ILE A 43 22.01 -13.08 -12.41
CA ILE A 43 21.81 -13.62 -11.08
C ILE A 43 22.05 -12.55 -10.02
N VAL A 44 23.15 -11.79 -10.12
CA VAL A 44 23.50 -10.76 -9.13
C VAL A 44 22.42 -9.69 -9.06
N VAL A 45 21.98 -9.15 -10.22
CA VAL A 45 20.97 -8.09 -10.24
C VAL A 45 19.64 -8.58 -9.68
N LEU A 46 19.16 -9.76 -10.12
CA LEU A 46 17.89 -10.30 -9.61
C LEU A 46 17.95 -10.64 -8.13
N SER A 47 19.07 -11.20 -7.64
CA SER A 47 19.25 -11.51 -6.20
C SER A 47 19.27 -10.27 -5.33
N VAL A 48 19.90 -9.17 -5.80
CA VAL A 48 19.92 -7.89 -5.09
C VAL A 48 18.53 -7.25 -5.11
N MET A 49 17.84 -7.26 -6.25
CA MET A 49 16.48 -6.71 -6.35
C MET A 49 15.49 -7.46 -5.45
N GLU A 50 15.55 -8.78 -5.42
CA GLU A 50 14.73 -9.58 -4.52
C GLU A 50 15.11 -9.35 -3.05
N GLY A 51 16.39 -9.17 -2.75
CA GLY A 51 16.86 -8.79 -1.43
C GLY A 51 16.34 -7.44 -0.98
N LEU A 52 16.37 -6.44 -1.86
CA LEU A 52 15.84 -5.11 -1.58
C LEU A 52 14.33 -5.14 -1.35
N GLN A 53 13.60 -5.88 -2.17
CA GLN A 53 12.15 -6.06 -1.99
C GLN A 53 11.82 -6.65 -0.62
N ARG A 54 12.46 -7.77 -0.24
CA ARG A 54 12.24 -8.42 1.06
C ARG A 54 12.64 -7.54 2.24
N GLU A 55 13.71 -6.78 2.10
CA GLU A 55 14.13 -5.83 3.13
C GLU A 55 13.11 -4.70 3.30
N MET A 56 12.56 -4.18 2.20
CA MET A 56 11.50 -3.16 2.25
C MET A 56 10.21 -3.73 2.83
N GLU A 57 9.80 -4.93 2.41
CA GLU A 57 8.64 -5.63 2.98
C GLU A 57 8.81 -5.84 4.50
N SER A 58 9.96 -6.32 4.95
CA SER A 58 10.23 -6.54 6.36
C SER A 58 10.20 -5.24 7.19
N ARG A 59 10.70 -4.15 6.62
CA ARG A 59 10.66 -2.82 7.25
C ARG A 59 9.23 -2.27 7.34
N VAL A 60 8.43 -2.40 6.28
CA VAL A 60 7.01 -2.01 6.33
C VAL A 60 6.27 -2.82 7.38
N LEU A 61 6.43 -4.14 7.38
CA LEU A 61 5.78 -5.03 8.33
C LEU A 61 6.26 -4.85 9.78
N ALA A 62 7.43 -4.26 10.00
CA ALA A 62 7.92 -3.99 11.34
C ALA A 62 7.04 -2.98 12.09
N PHE A 63 6.47 -1.97 11.43
CA PHE A 63 5.67 -0.92 12.06
C PHE A 63 4.23 -0.82 11.55
N ALA A 64 3.92 -1.28 10.32
CA ALA A 64 2.57 -1.25 9.79
C ALA A 64 1.70 -2.38 10.37
N PRO A 65 0.39 -2.17 10.52
CA PRO A 65 -0.52 -3.27 10.84
C PRO A 65 -0.58 -4.26 9.69
N HIS A 66 -0.70 -5.55 10.02
CA HIS A 66 -0.82 -6.61 9.00
C HIS A 66 -2.22 -6.65 8.38
N TYR A 67 -3.24 -6.33 9.17
CA TYR A 67 -4.63 -6.15 8.73
C TYR A 67 -5.22 -4.91 9.37
N VAL A 68 -6.13 -4.28 8.63
CA VAL A 68 -6.99 -3.21 9.12
C VAL A 68 -8.43 -3.66 8.94
N VAL A 69 -9.19 -3.68 10.04
CA VAL A 69 -10.63 -3.98 10.07
C VAL A 69 -11.36 -2.66 10.26
N ALA A 70 -12.17 -2.26 9.30
CA ALA A 70 -12.91 -1.00 9.32
C ALA A 70 -14.30 -1.18 8.71
N GLN A 71 -15.15 -0.18 8.83
CA GLN A 71 -16.42 -0.09 8.12
C GLN A 71 -16.26 0.77 6.86
N THR A 72 -17.06 0.49 5.84
CA THR A 72 -17.11 1.27 4.61
C THR A 72 -18.54 1.33 4.05
N ASP A 73 -18.88 2.46 3.45
CA ASP A 73 -20.10 2.64 2.66
C ASP A 73 -19.92 2.29 1.17
N GLY A 74 -18.75 1.71 0.84
CA GLY A 74 -18.32 1.40 -0.53
C GLY A 74 -17.51 2.50 -1.20
N TYR A 75 -17.49 3.72 -0.68
CA TYR A 75 -16.74 4.86 -1.21
C TYR A 75 -15.63 5.31 -0.26
N GLN A 76 -15.92 5.37 1.03
CA GLN A 76 -14.98 5.82 2.05
C GLN A 76 -15.04 4.95 3.30
N ARG A 77 -13.98 5.03 4.11
CA ARG A 77 -13.97 4.39 5.42
C ARG A 77 -14.82 5.20 6.39
N MET A 78 -15.61 4.47 7.19
CA MET A 78 -16.46 5.06 8.22
C MET A 78 -15.87 4.77 9.60
N SER A 79 -16.02 5.70 10.53
CA SER A 79 -15.60 5.51 11.92
C SER A 79 -16.43 4.44 12.60
N LEU A 80 -15.75 3.62 13.42
CA LEU A 80 -16.38 2.69 14.34
C LEU A 80 -16.78 3.47 15.59
N THR A 81 -18.08 3.51 15.89
CA THR A 81 -18.62 4.20 17.06
C THR A 81 -19.18 3.16 18.02
N ASP A 82 -18.92 3.30 19.31
CA ASP A 82 -19.43 2.38 20.35
C ASP A 82 -20.95 2.22 20.32
N ASP A 83 -21.69 3.24 19.90
CA ASP A 83 -23.15 3.18 19.73
C ASP A 83 -23.60 2.19 18.64
N MET A 84 -22.75 1.92 17.65
CA MET A 84 -23.04 1.01 16.53
C MET A 84 -22.40 -0.36 16.74
N VAL A 85 -21.17 -0.38 17.19
CA VAL A 85 -20.38 -1.60 17.41
C VAL A 85 -19.47 -1.37 18.60
N ASP A 86 -19.61 -2.19 19.62
CA ASP A 86 -18.65 -2.24 20.73
C ASP A 86 -17.30 -2.74 20.18
N TRP A 87 -16.50 -1.79 19.64
CA TRP A 87 -15.21 -2.07 19.01
C TRP A 87 -14.19 -2.58 20.04
N SER A 88 -14.34 -2.22 21.33
CA SER A 88 -13.47 -2.70 22.39
C SER A 88 -13.66 -4.21 22.60
N SER A 89 -14.92 -4.66 22.76
CA SER A 89 -15.23 -6.09 22.85
C SER A 89 -14.84 -6.87 21.57
N LEU A 90 -14.97 -6.24 20.40
CA LEU A 90 -14.54 -6.84 19.14
C LEU A 90 -13.01 -7.02 19.10
N MET A 91 -12.24 -6.02 19.56
CA MET A 91 -10.77 -6.12 19.69
C MET A 91 -10.38 -7.30 20.58
N ASP A 92 -11.05 -7.49 21.72
CA ASP A 92 -10.75 -8.59 22.64
C ASP A 92 -11.04 -9.96 22.01
N LYS A 93 -12.12 -10.08 21.23
CA LYS A 93 -12.42 -11.32 20.48
C LYS A 93 -11.36 -11.61 19.40
N ILE A 94 -10.91 -10.59 18.68
CA ILE A 94 -9.84 -10.73 17.66
C ILE A 94 -8.52 -11.09 18.35
N ARG A 95 -8.20 -10.47 19.48
CA ARG A 95 -6.99 -10.76 20.28
C ARG A 95 -6.94 -12.20 20.78
N ALA A 96 -8.09 -12.84 20.98
CA ALA A 96 -8.17 -14.24 21.41
C ALA A 96 -7.85 -15.26 20.30
N LEU A 97 -7.72 -14.85 19.04
CA LEU A 97 -7.35 -15.74 17.94
C LEU A 97 -5.88 -16.19 18.08
N PRO A 98 -5.58 -17.49 17.89
CA PRO A 98 -4.25 -18.05 18.17
C PRO A 98 -3.11 -17.51 17.27
N GLN A 99 -3.45 -16.95 16.12
CA GLN A 99 -2.47 -16.42 15.17
C GLN A 99 -2.25 -14.91 15.32
N VAL A 100 -2.99 -14.26 16.23
CA VAL A 100 -2.94 -12.82 16.44
C VAL A 100 -1.92 -12.51 17.53
N VAL A 101 -0.99 -11.62 17.20
CA VAL A 101 0.08 -11.18 18.10
C VAL A 101 -0.35 -9.93 18.86
N SER A 102 -0.96 -8.96 18.16
CA SER A 102 -1.37 -7.69 18.76
C SER A 102 -2.59 -7.11 18.04
N VAL A 103 -3.45 -6.46 18.81
CA VAL A 103 -4.63 -5.73 18.30
C VAL A 103 -4.65 -4.37 18.98
N TYR A 104 -4.83 -3.31 18.18
CA TYR A 104 -4.92 -1.94 18.67
C TYR A 104 -5.83 -1.09 17.77
N PRO A 105 -6.43 -0.02 18.32
CA PRO A 105 -7.31 0.85 17.55
C PRO A 105 -6.51 1.69 16.55
N GLN A 106 -7.11 1.98 15.39
CA GLN A 106 -6.57 2.89 14.40
C GLN A 106 -7.33 4.21 14.44
N LEU A 107 -6.61 5.29 14.67
CA LEU A 107 -7.11 6.65 14.51
C LEU A 107 -6.01 7.50 13.90
N ASP A 108 -6.24 7.95 12.68
CA ASP A 108 -5.33 8.81 11.91
C ASP A 108 -6.05 10.10 11.59
N GLY A 109 -5.34 11.22 11.59
CA GLY A 109 -5.93 12.50 11.25
C GLY A 109 -4.91 13.47 10.68
N ASP A 110 -5.44 14.50 10.01
CA ASP A 110 -4.65 15.63 9.53
C ASP A 110 -4.85 16.84 10.46
N ALA A 111 -3.76 17.50 10.78
CA ALA A 111 -3.79 18.68 11.64
C ALA A 111 -2.80 19.75 11.14
N PHE A 112 -3.06 20.98 11.52
CA PHE A 112 -2.06 22.04 11.42
C PHE A 112 -1.20 22.01 12.68
N ALA A 113 0.08 21.75 12.49
CA ALA A 113 1.09 21.82 13.54
C ALA A 113 1.77 23.19 13.51
N GLN A 114 1.81 23.86 14.63
CA GLN A 114 2.45 25.15 14.80
C GLN A 114 3.44 25.11 15.96
N SER A 115 4.62 25.69 15.74
CA SER A 115 5.64 25.95 16.76
C SER A 115 6.01 27.43 16.78
N ASN A 116 6.96 27.80 17.63
CA ASN A 116 7.52 29.15 17.63
C ASN A 116 8.29 29.50 16.33
N SER A 117 8.72 28.49 15.56
CA SER A 117 9.57 28.67 14.38
C SER A 117 8.81 28.56 13.06
N GLY A 118 7.61 27.97 13.05
CA GLY A 118 6.84 27.76 11.82
C GLY A 118 5.54 27.01 12.01
N ARG A 119 4.87 26.77 10.89
CA ARG A 119 3.64 25.99 10.81
C ARG A 119 3.64 25.11 9.57
N MET A 120 3.06 23.92 9.66
CA MET A 120 2.89 23.00 8.55
C MET A 120 1.69 22.09 8.77
N THR A 121 1.16 21.50 7.70
CA THR A 121 0.19 20.41 7.81
C THR A 121 0.93 19.13 8.16
N VAL A 122 0.40 18.40 9.13
CA VAL A 122 0.95 17.12 9.61
C VAL A 122 -0.14 16.07 9.65
N GLN A 123 0.25 14.84 9.36
CA GLN A 123 -0.56 13.67 9.65
C GLN A 123 -0.18 13.15 11.03
N PHE A 124 -1.16 12.93 11.89
CA PHE A 124 -0.94 12.28 13.18
C PHE A 124 -1.61 10.90 13.23
N THR A 125 -1.03 10.03 14.04
CA THR A 125 -1.54 8.69 14.28
C THR A 125 -1.62 8.44 15.79
N ALA A 126 -2.72 7.86 16.22
CA ALA A 126 -2.94 7.48 17.60
C ALA A 126 -2.15 6.23 17.98
N ILE A 127 -1.67 6.23 19.23
CA ILE A 127 -1.01 5.08 19.86
C ILE A 127 -1.76 4.72 21.14
N GLU A 128 -1.88 3.42 21.38
CA GLU A 128 -2.33 2.88 22.66
C GLU A 128 -1.14 2.82 23.64
N PRO A 129 -1.05 3.68 24.67
CA PRO A 129 0.15 3.85 25.51
C PRO A 129 0.63 2.58 26.20
N HIS A 130 -0.26 1.62 26.46
CA HIS A 130 0.04 0.39 27.18
C HIS A 130 0.31 -0.82 26.26
N ASN A 131 0.30 -0.62 24.95
CA ASN A 131 0.52 -1.69 23.98
C ASN A 131 2.00 -1.78 23.60
N GLU A 132 2.77 -2.54 24.39
CA GLU A 132 4.21 -2.74 24.13
C GLU A 132 4.50 -3.25 22.71
N GLN A 133 3.63 -4.08 22.15
CA GLN A 133 3.81 -4.65 20.81
C GLN A 133 3.60 -3.62 19.69
N GLN A 134 2.81 -2.57 19.95
CA GLN A 134 2.70 -1.42 19.06
C GLN A 134 3.90 -0.48 19.22
N ILE A 135 4.33 -0.23 20.46
CA ILE A 135 5.34 0.75 20.80
C ILE A 135 6.77 0.26 20.50
N ALA A 136 7.09 -1.00 20.81
CA ALA A 136 8.46 -1.51 20.71
C ALA A 136 9.11 -1.33 19.31
N PRO A 137 8.43 -1.60 18.18
CA PRO A 137 8.98 -1.33 16.86
C PRO A 137 9.22 0.15 16.58
N LEU A 138 8.34 1.02 17.11
CA LEU A 138 8.43 2.47 16.96
C LEU A 138 9.56 3.04 17.84
N ALA A 139 9.70 2.54 19.06
CA ALA A 139 10.77 2.91 19.98
C ALA A 139 12.17 2.55 19.42
N ALA A 140 12.27 1.50 18.62
CA ALA A 140 13.51 1.16 17.93
C ALA A 140 13.95 2.20 16.88
N MET A 141 13.02 3.04 16.41
CA MET A 141 13.29 4.14 15.47
C MET A 141 13.52 5.49 16.18
N LEU A 142 13.53 5.52 17.50
CA LEU A 142 13.70 6.72 18.28
C LEU A 142 15.15 7.25 18.13
N ARG A 143 15.25 8.54 17.85
CA ARG A 143 16.52 9.26 17.77
C ARG A 143 16.87 10.00 19.06
N GLU A 144 15.88 10.63 19.66
CA GLU A 144 16.02 11.42 20.89
C GLU A 144 14.74 11.29 21.74
N GLY A 145 14.88 11.28 23.07
CA GLY A 145 13.75 11.24 23.99
C GLY A 145 13.21 9.84 24.28
N THR A 146 11.90 9.71 24.48
CA THR A 146 11.21 8.47 24.82
C THR A 146 9.93 8.29 24.01
N PHE A 147 9.44 7.05 23.92
CA PHE A 147 8.09 6.70 23.42
C PHE A 147 7.15 6.37 24.61
N ASP A 148 7.45 6.90 25.78
CA ASP A 148 6.65 6.70 26.97
C ASP A 148 5.68 7.90 27.12
N PHE A 149 4.40 7.62 27.07
CA PHE A 149 3.30 8.59 27.23
C PHE A 149 2.64 8.48 28.62
N GLY A 150 3.31 7.86 29.58
CA GLY A 150 2.77 7.66 30.92
C GLY A 150 1.42 6.94 30.90
N GLU A 151 0.42 7.50 31.56
CA GLU A 151 -0.96 6.96 31.54
C GLU A 151 -1.74 7.31 30.25
N GLY A 152 -1.13 8.06 29.31
CA GLY A 152 -1.76 8.45 28.05
C GLY A 152 -2.76 9.61 28.15
N LEU A 153 -2.87 10.21 29.34
CA LEU A 153 -3.70 11.38 29.62
C LEU A 153 -2.92 12.69 29.49
N ASP A 154 -1.59 12.59 29.55
CA ASP A 154 -0.73 13.76 29.42
C ASP A 154 -0.69 14.22 27.96
N GLN A 155 -0.71 15.53 27.78
CA GLN A 155 -0.65 16.16 26.45
C GLN A 155 0.77 16.05 25.89
N GLU A 156 1.16 14.84 25.50
CA GLU A 156 2.48 14.50 24.99
C GLU A 156 2.41 13.95 23.57
N CYS A 157 3.49 14.17 22.81
CA CYS A 157 3.60 13.66 21.45
C CYS A 157 5.04 13.26 21.10
N VAL A 158 5.16 12.37 20.13
CA VAL A 158 6.43 12.02 19.49
C VAL A 158 6.38 12.46 18.04
N VAL A 159 7.37 13.21 17.60
CA VAL A 159 7.40 13.83 16.28
C VAL A 159 8.46 13.18 15.38
N SER A 160 8.21 13.16 14.07
CA SER A 160 9.22 12.71 13.11
C SER A 160 10.40 13.71 13.05
N ALA A 161 11.60 13.23 12.78
CA ALA A 161 12.79 14.07 12.62
C ALA A 161 12.61 15.14 11.52
N VAL A 162 11.83 14.82 10.46
CA VAL A 162 11.50 15.77 9.40
C VAL A 162 10.62 16.89 9.94
N THR A 163 9.57 16.55 10.69
CA THR A 163 8.68 17.52 11.32
C THR A 163 9.43 18.37 12.36
N ALA A 164 10.27 17.73 13.18
CA ALA A 164 11.10 18.44 14.17
C ALA A 164 12.04 19.46 13.50
N ASN A 165 12.71 19.06 12.42
CA ASN A 165 13.59 19.98 11.68
C ASN A 165 12.83 21.15 11.03
N ASN A 166 11.66 20.86 10.41
CA ASN A 166 10.88 21.89 9.72
C ASN A 166 10.25 22.90 10.68
N LEU A 167 9.86 22.45 11.86
CA LEU A 167 9.24 23.28 12.90
C LEU A 167 10.23 23.77 13.96
N GLY A 168 11.52 23.39 13.86
CA GLY A 168 12.57 23.76 14.81
C GLY A 168 12.33 23.22 16.22
N LEU A 169 11.71 22.03 16.35
CA LEU A 169 11.33 21.42 17.63
C LEU A 169 12.47 20.59 18.21
N ARG A 170 12.54 20.59 19.53
CA ARG A 170 13.41 19.73 20.35
C ARG A 170 12.57 18.99 21.38
N VAL A 171 13.13 17.94 21.97
CA VAL A 171 12.50 17.25 23.09
C VAL A 171 12.30 18.24 24.25
N GLY A 172 11.06 18.33 24.74
CA GLY A 172 10.62 19.28 25.76
C GLY A 172 9.91 20.54 25.23
N ASP A 173 9.94 20.80 23.93
CA ASP A 173 9.22 21.92 23.32
C ASP A 173 7.72 21.62 23.18
N ASN A 174 6.92 22.69 23.04
CA ASN A 174 5.49 22.58 22.81
C ASN A 174 5.15 22.64 21.32
N LEU A 175 4.26 21.76 20.91
CA LEU A 175 3.65 21.68 19.59
C LEU A 175 2.16 21.96 19.71
N HIS A 176 1.65 22.97 18.97
CA HIS A 176 0.23 23.26 18.91
C HIS A 176 -0.38 22.51 17.74
N LEU A 177 -1.34 21.61 18.00
CA LEU A 177 -2.09 20.91 16.97
C LEU A 177 -3.51 21.47 16.85
N THR A 178 -3.91 21.80 15.62
CA THR A 178 -5.27 22.22 15.28
C THR A 178 -5.80 21.28 14.19
N PRO A 179 -6.90 20.54 14.40
CA PRO A 179 -7.41 19.59 13.42
C PRO A 179 -7.88 20.29 12.14
N VAL A 180 -7.61 19.69 10.98
CA VAL A 180 -8.01 20.25 9.67
C VAL A 180 -9.52 20.17 9.47
N GLY A 181 -10.17 19.11 9.94
CA GLY A 181 -11.61 18.90 9.83
C GLY A 181 -12.46 20.01 10.45
N SER A 182 -11.93 20.68 11.49
CA SER A 182 -12.62 21.82 12.11
C SER A 182 -12.75 23.04 11.19
N LEU A 183 -11.94 23.16 10.14
CA LEU A 183 -12.02 24.32 9.21
C LEU A 183 -13.24 24.28 8.32
N ASP A 184 -13.63 23.10 7.82
CA ASP A 184 -14.84 22.94 7.02
C ASP A 184 -16.09 23.20 7.87
N GLU A 185 -16.12 22.68 9.10
CA GLU A 185 -17.19 22.94 10.05
C GLU A 185 -17.27 24.42 10.43
N VAL A 186 -16.13 25.08 10.63
CA VAL A 186 -16.09 26.53 10.86
C VAL A 186 -16.59 27.29 9.65
N ALA A 187 -16.22 26.89 8.43
CA ALA A 187 -16.71 27.51 7.20
C ALA A 187 -18.23 27.32 7.07
N ASP A 188 -18.75 26.13 7.38
CA ASP A 188 -20.20 25.86 7.40
C ASP A 188 -20.93 26.69 8.45
N ILE A 189 -20.39 26.80 9.65
CA ILE A 189 -20.96 27.65 10.71
C ILE A 189 -20.90 29.13 10.30
N TYR A 190 -19.82 29.59 9.68
CA TYR A 190 -19.74 30.94 9.14
C TYR A 190 -20.77 31.20 8.04
N ALA A 191 -20.92 30.23 7.11
CA ALA A 191 -21.94 30.30 6.06
C ALA A 191 -23.35 30.33 6.65
N MET A 192 -23.58 29.55 7.72
CA MET A 192 -24.84 29.50 8.46
C MET A 192 -25.15 30.86 9.15
N ILE A 193 -24.16 31.46 9.81
CA ILE A 193 -24.34 32.76 10.50
C ILE A 193 -24.65 33.89 9.51
N GLN A 194 -24.07 33.87 8.31
CA GLN A 194 -24.33 34.86 7.28
C GLN A 194 -25.73 34.74 6.67
N ASN A 195 -26.41 33.61 6.82
CA ASN A 195 -27.72 33.37 6.27
C ASN A 195 -28.83 33.53 7.34
N PRO A 196 -30.02 34.00 6.98
CA PRO A 196 -31.16 34.03 7.88
C PRO A 196 -31.60 32.59 8.28
N LEU A 197 -32.48 32.50 9.29
CA LEU A 197 -33.13 31.24 9.67
C LEU A 197 -34.01 30.77 8.50
N GLN A 198 -33.59 29.68 7.84
CA GLN A 198 -34.29 29.20 6.62
C GLN A 198 -35.72 28.74 6.89
N THR A 199 -35.93 28.05 8.00
CA THR A 199 -37.23 27.52 8.37
C THR A 199 -38.15 28.59 8.90
N HIS A 200 -37.62 29.53 9.69
CA HIS A 200 -38.41 30.62 10.27
C HIS A 200 -38.90 31.66 9.21
N GLU A 201 -38.04 32.00 8.26
CA GLU A 201 -38.39 32.94 7.16
C GLU A 201 -39.21 32.29 6.05
N ASN A 202 -39.26 30.97 5.97
CA ASN A 202 -40.08 30.24 4.99
C ASN A 202 -41.55 30.15 5.43
N LYS A 203 -42.31 31.19 5.19
CA LYS A 203 -43.76 31.26 5.56
C LYS A 203 -44.58 30.05 5.10
N PRO A 204 -44.47 29.56 3.83
CA PRO A 204 -45.21 28.37 3.40
C PRO A 204 -44.88 27.12 4.20
N PHE A 205 -43.62 26.92 4.58
CA PHE A 205 -43.20 25.81 5.43
C PHE A 205 -43.77 25.94 6.85
N MET A 206 -43.61 27.11 7.47
CA MET A 206 -44.15 27.39 8.81
C MET A 206 -45.68 27.24 8.86
N GLU A 207 -46.38 27.67 7.83
CA GLU A 207 -47.85 27.43 7.70
C GLU A 207 -48.15 25.94 7.58
N ALA A 208 -47.43 25.19 6.78
CA ALA A 208 -47.65 23.77 6.59
C ALA A 208 -47.42 22.99 7.91
N VAL A 209 -46.39 23.34 8.69
CA VAL A 209 -46.07 22.70 9.97
C VAL A 209 -47.08 23.10 11.06
N THR A 210 -47.41 24.39 11.17
CA THR A 210 -48.30 24.89 12.22
C THR A 210 -49.75 24.46 12.02
N LYS A 211 -50.23 24.42 10.77
CA LYS A 211 -51.59 24.10 10.38
C LYS A 211 -51.77 22.62 9.99
N LEU A 212 -50.80 21.75 10.27
CA LEU A 212 -50.84 20.35 9.84
C LEU A 212 -52.15 19.65 10.26
N PHE A 213 -52.60 19.89 11.50
CA PHE A 213 -53.78 19.24 12.09
C PHE A 213 -55.10 20.01 11.81
N GLU A 214 -55.09 21.17 11.15
CA GLU A 214 -56.29 21.88 10.78
C GLU A 214 -57.12 21.05 9.79
N GLY A 215 -58.36 20.69 10.15
CA GLY A 215 -59.24 19.87 9.31
C GLY A 215 -58.90 18.39 9.23
N ALA A 216 -58.01 17.89 10.10
CA ALA A 216 -57.71 16.46 10.21
C ALA A 216 -58.93 15.71 10.83
N THR A 217 -59.11 14.45 10.44
CA THR A 217 -60.22 13.61 10.95
C THR A 217 -59.85 12.95 12.27
N ALA A 218 -60.66 13.17 13.32
CA ALA A 218 -60.53 12.47 14.59
C ALA A 218 -61.04 11.03 14.47
N GLY A 219 -60.19 10.03 14.76
CA GLY A 219 -60.52 8.62 14.82
C GLY A 219 -60.46 8.13 16.27
N ASP A 220 -60.93 6.90 16.52
CA ASP A 220 -60.92 6.28 17.87
C ASP A 220 -59.51 6.10 18.49
N SER A 221 -58.46 6.07 17.68
CA SER A 221 -57.07 5.87 18.10
C SER A 221 -56.16 7.10 17.92
N GLY A 222 -56.69 8.26 17.49
CA GLY A 222 -55.90 9.48 17.31
C GLY A 222 -56.38 10.30 16.09
N VAL A 223 -55.55 11.26 15.68
CA VAL A 223 -55.86 12.18 14.57
C VAL A 223 -55.18 11.72 13.30
N VAL A 224 -55.95 11.48 12.22
CA VAL A 224 -55.42 11.12 10.90
C VAL A 224 -55.26 12.38 10.06
N VAL A 225 -54.07 12.57 9.57
CA VAL A 225 -53.68 13.68 8.67
C VAL A 225 -53.59 13.17 7.24
N ASP A 226 -53.98 13.97 6.28
CA ASP A 226 -53.89 13.67 4.86
C ASP A 226 -52.40 13.50 4.45
N ASP A 227 -52.08 12.41 3.74
CA ASP A 227 -50.73 12.10 3.25
C ASP A 227 -50.14 13.21 2.38
N ALA A 228 -50.96 13.91 1.59
CA ALA A 228 -50.53 15.03 0.79
C ALA A 228 -49.94 16.19 1.61
N ARG A 229 -50.47 16.41 2.81
CA ARG A 229 -49.94 17.42 3.75
C ARG A 229 -48.62 16.99 4.38
N LEU A 230 -48.48 15.72 4.75
CA LEU A 230 -47.23 15.15 5.26
C LEU A 230 -46.13 15.20 4.18
N GLU A 231 -46.47 14.81 2.97
CA GLU A 231 -45.55 14.90 1.82
C GLU A 231 -45.11 16.33 1.52
N ASN A 232 -45.99 17.30 1.65
CA ASN A 232 -45.63 18.70 1.46
C ASN A 232 -44.61 19.19 2.49
N VAL A 233 -44.78 18.83 3.76
CA VAL A 233 -43.78 19.14 4.81
C VAL A 233 -42.45 18.48 4.52
N VAL A 234 -42.41 17.20 4.16
CA VAL A 234 -41.22 16.48 3.78
C VAL A 234 -40.51 17.10 2.56
N ALA A 235 -41.30 17.52 1.54
CA ALA A 235 -40.78 18.18 0.36
C ALA A 235 -40.10 19.53 0.65
N PHE A 236 -40.60 20.28 1.64
CA PHE A 236 -39.94 21.49 2.11
C PHE A 236 -38.60 21.18 2.83
N ILE A 237 -38.61 20.19 3.74
CA ILE A 237 -37.41 19.81 4.48
C ILE A 237 -36.29 19.38 3.53
N LEU A 238 -36.61 18.60 2.50
CA LEU A 238 -35.62 18.12 1.52
C LEU A 238 -35.08 19.25 0.59
N LYS A 239 -35.73 20.41 0.53
CA LYS A 239 -35.26 21.57 -0.23
C LYS A 239 -34.32 22.49 0.55
N PHE A 240 -34.29 22.38 1.88
CA PHE A 240 -33.39 23.19 2.69
C PHE A 240 -31.96 22.80 2.48
N ASP A 241 -31.08 23.79 2.41
CA ASP A 241 -29.61 23.57 2.40
C ASP A 241 -29.13 23.24 3.81
N ASN A 242 -28.77 21.99 4.00
CA ASN A 242 -28.38 21.46 5.31
C ASN A 242 -27.13 22.17 5.89
N SER A 243 -26.25 22.72 5.03
CA SER A 243 -25.05 23.46 5.48
C SER A 243 -25.41 24.82 6.13
N LYS A 244 -26.57 25.36 5.79
CA LYS A 244 -27.06 26.67 6.27
C LYS A 244 -28.07 26.60 7.41
N LEU A 245 -28.49 25.39 7.80
CA LEU A 245 -29.40 25.19 8.92
C LEU A 245 -28.64 25.21 10.25
N ARG A 246 -29.17 25.90 11.23
CA ARG A 246 -28.67 25.87 12.62
C ARG A 246 -29.03 24.54 13.30
N LEU A 247 -28.35 24.21 14.40
CA LEU A 247 -28.57 22.96 15.10
C LEU A 247 -30.04 22.74 15.49
N SER A 248 -30.66 23.78 16.09
CA SER A 248 -32.09 23.75 16.44
C SER A 248 -33.02 23.59 15.24
N GLU A 249 -32.68 24.19 14.07
CA GLU A 249 -33.43 23.97 12.85
C GLU A 249 -33.25 22.54 12.31
N LYS A 250 -32.04 22.00 12.36
CA LYS A 250 -31.75 20.59 11.97
C LYS A 250 -32.53 19.61 12.83
N GLU A 251 -32.51 19.80 14.17
CA GLU A 251 -33.26 18.97 15.10
C GLU A 251 -34.77 19.03 14.86
N ALA A 252 -35.32 20.24 14.65
CA ALA A 252 -36.73 20.42 14.34
C ALA A 252 -37.11 19.73 13.00
N CYS A 253 -36.33 19.96 11.95
CA CYS A 253 -36.56 19.31 10.65
C CYS A 253 -36.48 17.77 10.75
N ALA A 254 -35.51 17.23 11.49
CA ALA A 254 -35.38 15.80 11.72
C ALA A 254 -36.57 15.23 12.52
N ALA A 255 -37.08 15.96 13.52
CA ALA A 255 -38.26 15.57 14.26
C ALA A 255 -39.51 15.53 13.37
N PHE A 256 -39.74 16.59 12.58
CA PHE A 256 -40.86 16.62 11.63
C PHE A 256 -40.75 15.54 10.56
N TYR A 257 -39.58 15.31 10.02
CA TYR A 257 -39.34 14.25 9.03
C TYR A 257 -39.69 12.88 9.60
N ARG A 258 -39.19 12.54 10.80
CA ARG A 258 -39.47 11.26 11.47
C ARG A 258 -40.97 11.08 11.72
N LEU A 259 -41.62 12.09 12.31
CA LEU A 259 -43.04 12.02 12.60
C LEU A 259 -43.89 11.97 11.31
N ALA A 260 -43.53 12.72 10.27
CA ALA A 260 -44.23 12.66 9.01
C ALA A 260 -44.10 11.29 8.33
N GLN A 261 -42.92 10.66 8.38
CA GLN A 261 -42.68 9.34 7.80
C GLN A 261 -43.41 8.21 8.53
N SER A 262 -43.47 8.27 9.89
CA SER A 262 -44.13 7.24 10.68
C SER A 262 -45.66 7.27 10.56
N HIS A 263 -46.26 8.39 10.14
CA HIS A 263 -47.71 8.57 10.04
C HIS A 263 -48.24 8.60 8.58
N ARG A 264 -47.41 8.18 7.64
CA ARG A 264 -47.87 7.95 6.24
C ARG A 264 -48.88 6.80 6.18
N ASN A 265 -49.64 6.76 5.08
CA ASN A 265 -50.64 5.74 4.80
C ASN A 265 -51.79 5.70 5.84
N GLY A 266 -52.16 6.87 6.36
CA GLY A 266 -53.29 7.00 7.26
C GLY A 266 -53.06 6.49 8.70
N VAL A 267 -51.84 6.38 9.12
CA VAL A 267 -51.49 6.04 10.52
C VAL A 267 -51.90 7.22 11.43
N PRO A 268 -52.70 7.02 12.49
CA PRO A 268 -53.19 8.13 13.33
C PRO A 268 -52.07 8.64 14.25
N PHE A 269 -51.99 9.94 14.46
CA PHE A 269 -51.16 10.58 15.47
C PHE A 269 -51.80 10.39 16.84
N SER A 270 -51.05 9.85 17.79
CA SER A 270 -51.45 9.85 19.21
C SER A 270 -51.44 11.27 19.78
N ALA A 271 -52.13 11.48 20.89
CA ALA A 271 -52.18 12.78 21.55
C ALA A 271 -50.79 13.29 21.97
N GLY A 272 -49.87 12.38 22.38
CA GLY A 272 -48.50 12.72 22.73
C GLY A 272 -47.66 13.16 21.51
N GLU A 273 -47.81 12.48 20.37
CA GLU A 273 -47.12 12.83 19.13
C GLU A 273 -47.62 14.13 18.51
N GLN A 274 -48.92 14.39 18.64
CA GLN A 274 -49.50 15.68 18.25
C GLN A 274 -48.94 16.81 19.11
N GLN A 275 -48.83 16.60 20.42
CA GLN A 275 -48.24 17.58 21.32
C GLN A 275 -46.76 17.78 21.01
N ALA A 276 -45.99 16.71 20.80
CA ALA A 276 -44.57 16.79 20.41
C ALA A 276 -44.37 17.58 19.10
N TRP A 277 -45.22 17.36 18.09
CA TRP A 277 -45.19 18.15 16.85
C TRP A 277 -45.45 19.63 17.11
N GLN A 278 -46.49 19.98 17.93
CA GLN A 278 -46.82 21.34 18.26
C GLN A 278 -45.73 22.06 19.07
N GLU A 279 -45.09 21.34 19.99
CA GLU A 279 -43.95 21.87 20.76
C GLU A 279 -42.75 22.17 19.88
N VAL A 280 -42.42 21.26 18.94
CA VAL A 280 -41.34 21.51 17.95
C VAL A 280 -41.68 22.68 17.05
N ALA A 281 -42.94 22.79 16.60
CA ALA A 281 -43.39 23.92 15.75
C ALA A 281 -43.35 25.26 16.50
N ALA A 282 -43.77 25.27 17.78
CA ALA A 282 -43.70 26.47 18.62
C ALA A 282 -42.24 26.87 18.90
N THR A 283 -41.37 25.90 19.18
CA THR A 283 -39.92 26.12 19.40
C THR A 283 -39.31 26.75 18.13
N LEU A 284 -39.61 26.20 16.96
CA LEU A 284 -39.11 26.71 15.68
C LEU A 284 -39.60 28.10 15.38
N ALA A 285 -40.86 28.40 15.68
CA ALA A 285 -41.46 29.73 15.49
C ALA A 285 -40.87 30.80 16.44
N GLY A 286 -40.40 30.37 17.61
CA GLY A 286 -39.78 31.22 18.65
C GLY A 286 -38.26 31.35 18.58
N LEU A 287 -37.59 30.83 17.54
CA LEU A 287 -36.14 30.90 17.43
C LEU A 287 -35.64 32.35 17.33
N ASP A 288 -34.70 32.68 18.22
CA ASP A 288 -34.00 33.96 18.21
C ASP A 288 -32.65 33.78 17.50
N ARG A 289 -32.46 34.48 16.39
CA ARG A 289 -31.26 34.39 15.55
C ARG A 289 -29.99 34.71 16.34
N ASP A 290 -29.99 35.81 17.09
CA ASP A 290 -28.80 36.25 17.82
C ASP A 290 -28.36 35.24 18.90
N LYS A 291 -29.35 34.57 19.52
CA LYS A 291 -29.11 33.52 20.51
C LYS A 291 -28.59 32.23 19.86
N GLU A 292 -29.11 31.85 18.71
CA GLU A 292 -28.65 30.67 17.97
C GLU A 292 -27.26 30.90 17.34
N ASP A 293 -27.01 32.08 16.77
CA ASP A 293 -25.71 32.45 16.25
C ASP A 293 -24.66 32.53 17.37
N GLY A 294 -25.06 33.00 18.57
CA GLY A 294 -24.20 32.98 19.77
C GLY A 294 -23.83 31.58 20.22
N LYS A 295 -24.74 30.61 20.13
CA LYS A 295 -24.45 29.19 20.40
C LYS A 295 -23.47 28.62 19.36
N ALA A 296 -23.68 28.94 18.09
CA ALA A 296 -22.82 28.52 16.99
C ALA A 296 -21.39 29.08 17.12
N VAL A 297 -21.25 30.36 17.50
CA VAL A 297 -19.94 30.98 17.78
C VAL A 297 -19.25 30.31 18.98
N LYS A 298 -20.01 29.95 20.02
CA LYS A 298 -19.46 29.23 21.15
C LYS A 298 -18.96 27.85 20.75
N SER A 299 -19.70 27.16 19.90
CA SER A 299 -19.29 25.86 19.35
C SER A 299 -17.99 25.97 18.52
N ILE A 300 -17.84 27.04 17.71
CA ILE A 300 -16.58 27.30 16.99
C ILE A 300 -15.40 27.42 17.97
N ASN A 301 -15.57 28.18 19.04
CA ASN A 301 -14.49 28.37 20.02
C ASN A 301 -14.10 27.07 20.74
N GLU A 302 -15.05 26.16 20.92
CA GLU A 302 -14.80 24.84 21.51
C GLU A 302 -14.14 23.89 20.50
N MET A 303 -14.47 23.96 19.20
CA MET A 303 -13.92 23.11 18.14
C MET A 303 -12.52 23.51 17.67
N VAL A 304 -12.17 24.79 17.72
CA VAL A 304 -10.92 25.35 17.16
C VAL A 304 -9.83 25.57 18.22
N MET A 305 -10.02 25.11 19.44
CA MET A 305 -8.95 25.23 20.44
C MET A 305 -7.75 24.40 20.01
N PRO A 306 -6.59 25.04 19.71
CA PRO A 306 -5.37 24.30 19.48
C PRO A 306 -5.01 23.54 20.75
N MET A 307 -4.64 22.28 20.60
CA MET A 307 -4.16 21.47 21.71
C MET A 307 -2.66 21.60 21.82
N ASP A 308 -2.17 21.94 23.01
CA ASP A 308 -0.76 22.10 23.31
C ASP A 308 -0.17 20.76 23.71
N LEU A 309 0.70 20.21 22.87
CA LEU A 309 1.36 18.93 23.11
C LEU A 309 2.84 19.14 23.39
N ARG A 310 3.37 18.49 24.44
CA ARG A 310 4.80 18.48 24.73
C ARG A 310 5.50 17.37 23.93
N VAL A 311 6.55 17.71 23.21
CA VAL A 311 7.38 16.77 22.46
C VAL A 311 8.23 15.97 23.44
N VAL A 312 7.95 14.67 23.60
CA VAL A 312 8.71 13.76 24.49
C VAL A 312 9.74 12.92 23.73
N GLY A 313 9.61 12.80 22.43
CA GLY A 313 10.55 12.07 21.59
C GLY A 313 10.57 12.54 20.15
N ILE A 314 11.69 12.29 19.50
CA ILE A 314 11.90 12.51 18.06
C ILE A 314 12.31 11.17 17.45
N TYR A 315 11.53 10.69 16.49
CA TYR A 315 11.81 9.44 15.79
C TYR A 315 12.20 9.69 14.34
N GLN A 316 12.91 8.73 13.75
CA GLN A 316 13.35 8.81 12.37
C GLN A 316 12.86 7.56 11.61
N THR A 317 11.95 7.77 10.67
CA THR A 317 11.61 6.72 9.70
C THR A 317 12.79 6.44 8.78
N PRO A 318 12.97 5.22 8.29
CA PRO A 318 13.87 4.95 7.18
C PRO A 318 13.54 5.88 6.00
N GLU A 319 14.59 6.35 5.31
CA GLU A 319 14.38 7.23 4.15
C GLU A 319 13.46 6.59 3.10
N ASN A 320 12.60 7.41 2.53
CA ASN A 320 11.57 7.03 1.55
C ASN A 320 10.44 6.13 2.09
N MET A 321 10.31 5.97 3.40
CA MET A 321 9.13 5.31 3.97
C MET A 321 8.12 6.34 4.46
N PRO A 322 6.85 6.27 4.00
CA PRO A 322 5.79 7.08 4.54
C PRO A 322 5.52 6.68 5.99
N GLY A 323 5.59 7.61 6.88
CA GLY A 323 5.21 7.46 8.28
C GLY A 323 4.47 8.71 8.74
N PRO A 324 3.67 8.65 9.81
CA PRO A 324 2.98 9.81 10.32
C PRO A 324 4.00 10.87 10.78
N ASN A 325 3.59 12.12 10.73
CA ASN A 325 4.44 13.21 11.18
C ASN A 325 4.53 13.26 12.72
N VAL A 326 3.44 12.86 13.38
CA VAL A 326 3.26 12.95 14.83
C VAL A 326 2.55 11.72 15.35
N TYR A 327 3.04 11.15 16.44
CA TYR A 327 2.34 10.14 17.22
C TYR A 327 1.78 10.78 18.50
N VAL A 328 0.53 10.48 18.83
CA VAL A 328 -0.16 10.96 20.02
C VAL A 328 -0.91 9.82 20.72
N PRO A 329 -1.14 9.87 22.03
CA PRO A 329 -2.02 8.92 22.71
C PRO A 329 -3.42 8.90 22.11
N LEU A 330 -4.07 7.74 22.10
CA LEU A 330 -5.40 7.55 21.51
C LEU A 330 -6.43 8.57 22.02
N GLN A 331 -6.46 8.79 23.32
CA GLN A 331 -7.42 9.71 23.93
C GLN A 331 -7.19 11.15 23.46
N ILE A 332 -5.93 11.55 23.39
CA ILE A 332 -5.55 12.86 22.86
C ILE A 332 -5.94 13.00 21.39
N ALA A 333 -5.74 11.94 20.58
CA ALA A 333 -6.16 11.96 19.18
C ALA A 333 -7.68 12.11 19.02
N GLN A 334 -8.47 11.42 19.88
CA GLN A 334 -9.92 11.54 19.91
C GLN A 334 -10.36 12.96 20.32
N ASP A 335 -9.71 13.55 21.32
CA ASP A 335 -9.98 14.93 21.76
C ASP A 335 -9.64 15.95 20.68
N VAL A 336 -8.47 15.81 20.02
CA VAL A 336 -8.07 16.66 18.89
C VAL A 336 -9.10 16.61 17.76
N MET A 337 -9.68 15.43 17.47
CA MET A 337 -10.67 15.25 16.41
C MET A 337 -12.12 15.54 16.85
N GLY A 338 -12.35 15.88 18.13
CA GLY A 338 -13.70 16.06 18.66
C GLY A 338 -14.53 14.78 18.75
N LEU A 339 -13.89 13.63 18.73
CA LEU A 339 -14.53 12.31 18.74
C LEU A 339 -14.84 11.79 20.15
N SER A 340 -14.44 12.53 21.19
CA SER A 340 -14.77 12.23 22.60
C SER A 340 -16.10 12.87 23.06
N ALA A 341 -16.74 13.67 22.20
CA ALA A 341 -17.95 14.39 22.55
C ALA A 341 -19.13 13.43 22.72
N GLY A 342 -19.80 13.47 23.87
CA GLY A 342 -20.99 12.66 24.14
C GLY A 342 -20.73 11.33 24.86
N GLY A 343 -19.51 11.00 25.22
CA GLY A 343 -19.17 9.79 25.99
C GLY A 343 -19.06 8.52 25.13
N SER A 344 -19.18 8.63 23.81
CA SER A 344 -18.92 7.54 22.88
C SER A 344 -17.50 7.67 22.30
N SER A 345 -16.72 6.61 22.41
CA SER A 345 -15.38 6.53 21.83
C SER A 345 -15.49 6.09 20.38
N GLN A 346 -14.76 6.81 19.48
CA GLN A 346 -14.75 6.51 18.05
C GLN A 346 -13.34 6.23 17.57
N VAL A 347 -13.21 5.29 16.64
CA VAL A 347 -11.95 4.95 15.96
C VAL A 347 -12.19 4.70 14.47
N HIS A 348 -11.18 4.86 13.62
CA HIS A 348 -11.31 4.63 12.18
C HIS A 348 -11.27 3.15 11.81
N GLY A 349 -10.74 2.31 12.71
CA GLY A 349 -10.63 0.87 12.48
C GLY A 349 -9.86 0.18 13.59
N ILE A 350 -9.68 -1.11 13.41
CA ILE A 350 -8.91 -1.99 14.29
C ILE A 350 -7.73 -2.52 13.51
N CYS A 351 -6.53 -2.27 14.00
CA CYS A 351 -5.29 -2.81 13.49
C CYS A 351 -4.99 -4.16 14.12
N VAL A 352 -4.61 -5.13 13.29
CA VAL A 352 -4.28 -6.49 13.74
C VAL A 352 -2.90 -6.85 13.25
N ARG A 353 -2.05 -7.37 14.14
CA ARG A 353 -0.74 -7.97 13.81
C ARG A 353 -0.80 -9.46 14.02
N VAL A 354 -0.30 -10.22 13.06
CA VAL A 354 -0.30 -11.68 13.06
C VAL A 354 1.12 -12.22 12.96
N GLU A 355 1.33 -13.49 13.30
CA GLU A 355 2.64 -14.12 13.25
C GLU A 355 3.19 -14.22 11.81
N ASP A 356 2.34 -14.62 10.83
CA ASP A 356 2.70 -14.72 9.42
C ASP A 356 1.88 -13.76 8.55
N PRO A 357 2.39 -12.56 8.26
CA PRO A 357 1.71 -11.57 7.45
C PRO A 357 1.61 -11.94 5.97
N ASN A 358 2.37 -12.95 5.51
CA ASN A 358 2.41 -13.39 4.12
C ASN A 358 1.41 -14.52 3.80
N ASN A 359 0.77 -15.09 4.83
CA ASN A 359 -0.28 -16.10 4.66
C ASN A 359 -1.66 -15.54 5.07
N PRO A 360 -2.26 -14.67 4.25
CA PRO A 360 -3.45 -13.91 4.61
C PRO A 360 -4.74 -14.74 4.74
N GLY A 361 -4.81 -15.93 4.14
CA GLY A 361 -6.07 -16.62 3.90
C GLY A 361 -6.82 -17.14 5.13
N SER A 362 -6.13 -17.62 6.17
CA SER A 362 -6.78 -18.22 7.35
C SER A 362 -7.29 -17.16 8.32
N VAL A 363 -6.47 -16.15 8.61
CA VAL A 363 -6.79 -15.11 9.61
C VAL A 363 -7.91 -14.19 9.14
N GLU A 364 -7.93 -13.84 7.85
CA GLU A 364 -8.99 -13.00 7.27
C GLU A 364 -10.37 -13.66 7.43
N THR A 365 -10.45 -14.97 7.17
CA THR A 365 -11.70 -15.73 7.33
C THR A 365 -12.14 -15.82 8.80
N ASP A 366 -11.19 -16.03 9.71
CA ASP A 366 -11.44 -16.10 11.14
C ASP A 366 -11.92 -14.75 11.69
N ILE A 367 -11.29 -13.65 11.30
CA ILE A 367 -11.74 -12.30 11.65
C ILE A 367 -13.14 -12.05 11.08
N GLN A 368 -13.38 -12.39 9.81
CA GLN A 368 -14.70 -12.20 9.18
C GLN A 368 -15.82 -12.94 9.90
N ALA A 369 -15.54 -14.11 10.45
CA ALA A 369 -16.51 -14.89 11.23
C ALA A 369 -16.87 -14.25 12.59
N LEU A 370 -16.00 -13.40 13.14
CA LEU A 370 -16.22 -12.70 14.41
C LEU A 370 -16.97 -11.37 14.25
N LEU A 371 -17.05 -10.84 13.01
CA LEU A 371 -17.66 -9.54 12.77
C LEU A 371 -19.18 -9.61 12.95
N PRO A 372 -19.76 -8.69 13.76
CA PRO A 372 -21.20 -8.64 13.93
C PRO A 372 -21.91 -8.19 12.65
N PRO A 373 -23.16 -8.60 12.43
CA PRO A 373 -23.96 -8.09 11.34
C PRO A 373 -24.20 -6.58 11.55
N LEU A 374 -24.06 -5.79 10.49
CA LEU A 374 -24.30 -4.35 10.54
C LEU A 374 -25.79 -4.10 10.24
N GLU A 375 -26.55 -3.77 11.27
CA GLU A 375 -27.95 -3.33 11.16
C GLU A 375 -27.97 -1.81 10.98
N VAL A 376 -28.00 -1.34 9.75
CA VAL A 376 -28.02 0.09 9.47
C VAL A 376 -29.27 0.45 8.69
N SER A 377 -29.92 1.56 9.11
CA SER A 377 -31.05 2.12 8.39
C SER A 377 -30.62 2.56 6.98
N GLN A 378 -31.28 2.04 5.94
CA GLN A 378 -31.05 2.41 4.54
C GLN A 378 -31.19 3.91 4.26
N SER A 379 -31.84 4.66 5.16
CA SER A 379 -31.97 6.11 5.03
C SER A 379 -30.67 6.87 5.34
N ALA A 380 -29.82 6.31 6.21
CA ALA A 380 -28.54 6.93 6.55
C ALA A 380 -27.42 6.56 5.57
N PHE A 381 -27.46 5.32 5.06
CA PHE A 381 -26.46 4.79 4.14
C PHE A 381 -27.17 4.07 2.96
N PRO A 382 -27.40 4.76 1.83
CA PRO A 382 -28.12 4.21 0.68
C PRO A 382 -27.55 2.91 0.12
N ASN A 383 -26.22 2.73 0.23
CA ASN A 383 -25.50 1.54 -0.25
C ASN A 383 -25.30 0.49 0.86
N GLY A 384 -25.76 0.76 2.09
CA GLY A 384 -25.50 -0.04 3.27
C GLY A 384 -24.06 0.13 3.78
N LEU A 385 -23.82 -0.28 5.02
CA LEU A 385 -22.48 -0.39 5.60
C LEU A 385 -22.01 -1.83 5.49
N THR A 386 -20.74 -1.99 5.10
CA THR A 386 -20.08 -3.30 5.01
C THR A 386 -18.77 -3.29 5.77
N TRP A 387 -18.37 -4.47 6.27
CA TRP A 387 -17.06 -4.63 6.84
C TRP A 387 -15.99 -4.68 5.75
N TYR A 388 -14.89 -4.00 6.01
CA TYR A 388 -13.72 -3.95 5.16
C TYR A 388 -12.52 -4.49 5.93
N ILE A 389 -12.02 -5.64 5.48
CA ILE A 389 -10.78 -6.22 6.00
C ILE A 389 -9.72 -6.00 4.93
N ALA A 390 -8.71 -5.20 5.26
CA ALA A 390 -7.62 -4.91 4.35
C ALA A 390 -6.31 -5.50 4.86
N PRO A 391 -5.69 -6.42 4.13
CA PRO A 391 -4.32 -6.80 4.39
C PRO A 391 -3.36 -5.63 4.10
N TRP A 392 -2.18 -5.65 4.71
CA TRP A 392 -1.16 -4.63 4.55
C TRP A 392 -0.79 -4.35 3.07
N THR A 393 -0.81 -5.40 2.24
CA THR A 393 -0.57 -5.31 0.80
C THR A 393 -1.54 -4.37 0.08
N ARG A 394 -2.79 -4.23 0.59
CA ARG A 394 -3.80 -3.32 0.05
C ARG A 394 -3.58 -1.88 0.53
N SER A 395 -3.17 -1.70 1.78
CA SER A 395 -2.84 -0.38 2.32
C SER A 395 -1.60 0.23 1.64
N PHE A 396 -0.65 -0.61 1.26
CA PHE A 396 0.57 -0.22 0.55
C PHE A 396 0.56 -0.64 -0.93
N GLU A 397 -0.62 -0.81 -1.53
CA GLU A 397 -0.79 -1.35 -2.90
C GLU A 397 0.01 -0.57 -3.95
N GLN A 398 0.06 0.76 -3.85
CA GLN A 398 0.81 1.59 -4.78
C GLN A 398 2.32 1.31 -4.70
N TRP A 399 2.87 1.19 -3.48
CA TRP A 399 4.27 0.85 -3.24
C TRP A 399 4.59 -0.58 -3.70
N TYR A 400 3.73 -1.53 -3.34
CA TYR A 400 3.89 -2.92 -3.75
C TYR A 400 3.85 -3.08 -5.28
N LYS A 401 2.90 -2.43 -5.95
CA LYS A 401 2.82 -2.40 -7.41
C LYS A 401 4.03 -1.71 -8.05
N LEU A 402 4.54 -0.64 -7.45
CA LEU A 402 5.73 0.06 -7.95
C LEU A 402 6.95 -0.89 -7.95
N ILE A 403 7.21 -1.55 -6.82
CA ILE A 403 8.32 -2.51 -6.67
C ILE A 403 8.14 -3.71 -7.59
N ALA A 404 6.92 -4.25 -7.70
CA ALA A 404 6.62 -5.37 -8.59
C ALA A 404 6.83 -4.98 -10.07
N ASN A 405 6.41 -3.80 -10.48
CA ASN A 405 6.63 -3.28 -11.83
C ASN A 405 8.11 -3.04 -12.12
N GLU A 406 8.86 -2.53 -11.15
CA GLU A 406 10.31 -2.34 -11.28
C GLU A 406 11.03 -3.68 -11.51
N ARG A 407 10.65 -4.73 -10.77
CA ARG A 407 11.18 -6.10 -10.97
C ARG A 407 10.90 -6.62 -12.38
N VAL A 408 9.67 -6.43 -12.88
CA VAL A 408 9.28 -6.83 -14.25
C VAL A 408 10.09 -6.04 -15.27
N MET A 409 10.24 -4.74 -15.09
CA MET A 409 10.98 -3.85 -15.99
C MET A 409 12.46 -4.22 -16.02
N MET A 410 13.08 -4.47 -14.85
CA MET A 410 14.47 -4.93 -14.76
C MET A 410 14.66 -6.30 -15.43
N SER A 411 13.76 -7.24 -15.20
CA SER A 411 13.79 -8.55 -15.86
C SER A 411 13.71 -8.43 -17.38
N PHE A 412 12.88 -7.52 -17.88
CA PHE A 412 12.77 -7.24 -19.32
C PHE A 412 14.06 -6.65 -19.89
N VAL A 413 14.65 -5.64 -19.25
CA VAL A 413 15.91 -5.03 -19.67
C VAL A 413 17.05 -6.05 -19.68
N LEU A 414 17.15 -6.85 -18.62
CA LEU A 414 18.15 -7.91 -18.51
C LEU A 414 17.95 -9.01 -19.57
N SER A 415 16.71 -9.32 -19.94
CA SER A 415 16.40 -10.26 -21.03
C SER A 415 16.87 -9.72 -22.38
N ILE A 416 16.74 -8.41 -22.63
CA ILE A 416 17.28 -7.77 -23.85
C ILE A 416 18.80 -7.84 -23.85
N ILE A 417 19.47 -7.57 -22.74
CA ILE A 417 20.93 -7.68 -22.63
C ILE A 417 21.38 -9.12 -22.90
N SER A 418 20.69 -10.10 -22.34
CA SER A 418 20.92 -11.53 -22.60
C SER A 418 20.74 -11.90 -24.07
N LEU A 419 19.74 -11.33 -24.73
CA LEU A 419 19.50 -11.51 -26.16
C LEU A 419 20.64 -10.95 -26.98
N ILE A 420 21.13 -9.73 -26.70
CA ILE A 420 22.26 -9.11 -27.36
C ILE A 420 23.53 -9.97 -27.20
N ALA A 421 23.78 -10.46 -25.96
CA ALA A 421 24.89 -11.38 -25.69
C ALA A 421 24.80 -12.65 -26.55
N SER A 422 23.59 -13.21 -26.71
CA SER A 422 23.33 -14.39 -27.55
C SER A 422 23.61 -14.12 -29.01
N PHE A 423 23.30 -12.94 -29.55
CA PHE A 423 23.67 -12.54 -30.91
C PHE A 423 25.19 -12.43 -31.09
N CYS A 424 25.91 -11.89 -30.09
CA CYS A 424 27.38 -11.86 -30.13
C CYS A 424 27.96 -13.28 -30.17
N ILE A 425 27.44 -14.20 -29.38
CA ILE A 425 27.86 -15.61 -29.39
C ILE A 425 27.55 -16.25 -30.74
N MET A 426 26.38 -15.98 -31.33
CA MET A 426 25.99 -16.46 -32.66
C MET A 426 26.98 -15.96 -33.73
N ALA A 427 27.37 -14.70 -33.71
CA ALA A 427 28.35 -14.13 -34.65
C ALA A 427 29.72 -14.77 -34.53
N VAL A 428 30.18 -15.03 -33.28
CA VAL A 428 31.44 -15.73 -33.03
C VAL A 428 31.38 -17.19 -33.53
N MET A 429 30.28 -17.89 -33.23
CA MET A 429 30.08 -19.27 -33.71
C MET A 429 30.01 -19.36 -35.24
N PHE A 430 29.39 -18.35 -35.87
CA PHE A 430 29.38 -18.25 -37.34
C PHE A 430 30.77 -18.09 -37.89
N THR A 431 31.58 -17.19 -37.34
CA THR A 431 32.97 -16.97 -37.72
C THR A 431 33.81 -18.24 -37.55
N MET A 432 33.70 -18.92 -36.43
CA MET A 432 34.38 -20.20 -36.20
C MET A 432 33.97 -21.28 -37.22
N SER A 433 32.69 -21.35 -37.55
CA SER A 433 32.18 -22.31 -38.52
C SER A 433 32.70 -22.02 -39.92
N MET A 434 32.79 -20.74 -40.31
CA MET A 434 33.33 -20.30 -41.60
C MET A 434 34.83 -20.57 -41.74
N GLN A 435 35.59 -20.37 -40.67
CA GLN A 435 37.03 -20.67 -40.67
C GLN A 435 37.34 -22.17 -40.84
N ARG A 436 36.40 -23.04 -40.40
CA ARG A 436 36.53 -24.51 -40.55
C ARG A 436 35.82 -25.07 -41.78
N LYS A 437 35.45 -24.21 -42.75
CA LYS A 437 34.72 -24.56 -43.96
C LYS A 437 35.37 -25.70 -44.75
N ARG A 438 36.71 -25.73 -44.88
CA ARG A 438 37.45 -26.81 -45.54
C ARG A 438 37.37 -28.15 -44.83
N GLU A 439 37.50 -28.16 -43.49
CA GLU A 439 37.38 -29.39 -42.70
C GLU A 439 35.97 -29.97 -42.82
N ILE A 440 34.94 -29.09 -42.83
CA ILE A 440 33.54 -29.49 -43.02
C ILE A 440 33.31 -30.06 -44.41
N ALA A 441 33.85 -29.43 -45.47
CA ALA A 441 33.74 -29.91 -46.82
C ALA A 441 34.39 -31.30 -47.01
N VAL A 442 35.54 -31.55 -46.39
CA VAL A 442 36.17 -32.87 -46.37
C VAL A 442 35.32 -33.90 -45.67
N LEU A 443 34.72 -33.59 -44.55
CA LEU A 443 33.78 -34.48 -43.83
C LEU A 443 32.54 -34.78 -44.68
N GLN A 444 32.00 -33.85 -45.43
CA GLN A 444 30.89 -34.06 -46.36
C GLN A 444 31.31 -34.94 -47.55
N ALA A 445 32.50 -34.72 -48.09
CA ALA A 445 33.05 -35.58 -49.17
C ALA A 445 33.26 -37.01 -48.70
N LEU A 446 33.53 -37.26 -47.43
CA LEU A 446 33.63 -38.57 -46.77
C LEU A 446 32.25 -39.17 -46.37
N GLY A 447 31.16 -38.49 -46.75
CA GLY A 447 29.79 -38.99 -46.53
C GLY A 447 29.12 -38.52 -45.25
N ALA A 448 29.62 -37.48 -44.58
CA ALA A 448 28.91 -36.91 -43.42
C ALA A 448 27.64 -36.17 -43.88
N THR A 449 26.52 -36.54 -43.33
CA THR A 449 25.23 -35.86 -43.61
C THR A 449 25.20 -34.46 -42.96
N PRO A 450 24.43 -33.50 -43.55
CA PRO A 450 24.25 -32.18 -42.95
C PRO A 450 23.80 -32.17 -41.50
N SER A 451 22.95 -33.16 -41.16
CA SER A 451 22.47 -33.33 -39.77
C SER A 451 23.61 -33.71 -38.79
N LYS A 452 24.58 -34.54 -39.22
CA LYS A 452 25.74 -34.87 -38.37
C LYS A 452 26.64 -33.67 -38.15
N ILE A 453 26.82 -32.82 -39.17
CA ILE A 453 27.59 -31.58 -39.05
C ILE A 453 26.90 -30.59 -38.13
N MET A 454 25.60 -30.38 -38.31
CA MET A 454 24.79 -29.55 -37.41
C MET A 454 24.89 -30.05 -35.94
N GLY A 455 24.88 -31.40 -35.76
CA GLY A 455 25.05 -31.99 -34.43
C GLY A 455 26.40 -31.70 -33.77
N ILE A 456 27.48 -31.54 -34.53
CA ILE A 456 28.82 -31.14 -33.99
C ILE A 456 28.75 -29.76 -33.36
N PHE A 457 28.19 -28.79 -34.08
CA PHE A 457 28.07 -27.42 -33.58
C PHE A 457 27.03 -27.27 -32.50
N ALA A 458 25.90 -27.99 -32.54
CA ALA A 458 24.93 -28.05 -31.50
C ALA A 458 25.55 -28.56 -30.18
N TRP A 459 26.34 -29.66 -30.22
CA TRP A 459 27.06 -30.13 -29.07
C TRP A 459 28.11 -29.12 -28.54
N GLN A 460 28.75 -28.35 -29.45
CA GLN A 460 29.65 -27.29 -29.04
C GLN A 460 28.89 -26.18 -28.30
N GLY A 461 27.69 -25.78 -28.75
CA GLY A 461 26.81 -24.84 -28.05
C GLY A 461 26.37 -25.35 -26.69
N VAL A 462 25.98 -26.63 -26.61
CA VAL A 462 25.63 -27.29 -25.34
C VAL A 462 26.80 -27.26 -24.34
N ILE A 463 28.03 -27.57 -24.77
CA ILE A 463 29.20 -27.57 -23.90
C ILE A 463 29.53 -26.16 -23.43
N ILE A 464 29.55 -25.16 -24.32
CA ILE A 464 29.82 -23.75 -23.99
C ILE A 464 28.71 -23.22 -23.07
N GLY A 465 27.44 -23.50 -23.41
CA GLY A 465 26.28 -23.06 -22.59
C GLY A 465 26.31 -23.66 -21.19
N THR A 466 26.56 -24.98 -21.06
CA THR A 466 26.59 -25.63 -19.75
C THR A 466 27.78 -25.16 -18.89
N THR A 467 28.98 -25.15 -19.47
CA THR A 467 30.19 -24.71 -18.75
C THR A 467 30.16 -23.22 -18.42
N GLY A 468 29.62 -22.39 -19.35
CA GLY A 468 29.45 -20.96 -19.12
C GLY A 468 28.40 -20.65 -18.05
N ALA A 469 27.27 -21.37 -18.06
CA ALA A 469 26.24 -21.20 -17.04
C ALA A 469 26.75 -21.61 -15.64
N ILE A 470 27.43 -22.76 -15.53
CA ILE A 470 28.03 -23.21 -14.24
C ILE A 470 29.06 -22.19 -13.74
N LEU A 471 29.96 -21.74 -14.63
CA LEU A 471 30.96 -20.73 -14.27
C LEU A 471 30.31 -19.41 -13.87
N GLY A 472 29.24 -18.99 -14.59
CA GLY A 472 28.48 -17.80 -14.28
C GLY A 472 27.81 -17.85 -12.92
N VAL A 473 27.20 -19.00 -12.55
CA VAL A 473 26.64 -19.22 -11.20
C VAL A 473 27.72 -19.13 -10.13
N ILE A 474 28.88 -19.77 -10.35
CA ILE A 474 30.01 -19.71 -9.39
C ILE A 474 30.49 -18.26 -9.22
N LEU A 475 30.67 -17.52 -10.31
CA LEU A 475 31.06 -16.12 -10.28
C LEU A 475 30.00 -15.25 -9.58
N ALA A 476 28.71 -15.49 -9.84
CA ALA A 476 27.61 -14.79 -9.17
C ALA A 476 27.63 -15.02 -7.66
N LEU A 477 27.79 -16.27 -7.21
CA LEU A 477 27.92 -16.61 -5.79
C LEU A 477 29.12 -15.92 -5.14
N LEU A 478 30.23 -15.85 -5.87
CA LEU A 478 31.44 -15.17 -5.39
C LEU A 478 31.21 -13.66 -5.25
N VAL A 479 30.59 -13.03 -6.24
CA VAL A 479 30.25 -11.59 -6.19
C VAL A 479 29.26 -11.32 -5.06
N LEU A 480 28.22 -12.15 -4.91
CA LEU A 480 27.24 -12.01 -3.83
C LEU A 480 27.85 -12.23 -2.44
N TYR A 481 28.83 -13.13 -2.33
CA TYR A 481 29.55 -13.36 -1.08
C TYR A 481 30.39 -12.15 -0.67
N TYR A 482 31.13 -11.57 -1.62
CA TYR A 482 31.99 -10.39 -1.39
C TYR A 482 31.25 -9.05 -1.65
N ARG A 483 29.92 -9.03 -1.68
CA ARG A 483 29.14 -7.84 -2.04
C ARG A 483 29.41 -6.63 -1.16
N LEU A 484 29.62 -6.85 0.15
CA LEU A 484 29.88 -5.77 1.11
C LEU A 484 31.26 -5.16 0.90
N GLU A 485 32.28 -6.00 0.69
CA GLU A 485 33.65 -5.55 0.40
C GLU A 485 33.71 -4.79 -0.95
N ILE A 486 32.94 -5.27 -1.94
CA ILE A 486 32.81 -4.60 -3.24
C ILE A 486 32.14 -3.25 -3.05
N GLN A 487 31.07 -3.17 -2.24
CA GLN A 487 30.39 -1.91 -1.94
C GLN A 487 31.34 -0.92 -1.27
N VAL A 488 32.07 -1.33 -0.24
CA VAL A 488 33.07 -0.48 0.44
C VAL A 488 34.15 -0.01 -0.52
N ALA A 489 34.63 -0.89 -1.40
CA ALA A 489 35.62 -0.54 -2.40
C ALA A 489 35.09 0.49 -3.42
N LEU A 490 33.82 0.33 -3.88
CA LEU A 490 33.16 1.30 -4.77
C LEU A 490 32.93 2.64 -4.07
N ALA A 491 32.54 2.63 -2.80
CA ALA A 491 32.36 3.84 -2.00
C ALA A 491 33.67 4.63 -1.86
N SER A 492 34.82 3.94 -1.74
CA SER A 492 36.14 4.58 -1.61
C SER A 492 36.55 5.39 -2.87
N ILE A 493 35.98 5.05 -4.05
CA ILE A 493 36.21 5.76 -5.31
C ILE A 493 35.06 6.72 -5.67
N GLY A 494 34.13 6.97 -4.72
CA GLY A 494 32.99 7.87 -4.92
C GLY A 494 31.85 7.31 -5.76
N MET A 495 31.83 6.00 -6.00
CA MET A 495 30.79 5.28 -6.76
C MET A 495 29.98 4.36 -5.84
N ASP A 496 29.45 4.88 -4.73
CA ASP A 496 28.57 4.10 -3.85
C ASP A 496 27.15 4.10 -4.42
N PRO A 497 26.64 2.97 -4.93
CA PRO A 497 25.26 2.88 -5.43
C PRO A 497 24.21 2.94 -4.32
N PHE A 498 24.62 2.67 -3.06
CA PHE A 498 23.77 2.71 -1.88
C PHE A 498 24.56 3.33 -0.73
N PRO A 499 24.49 4.67 -0.52
CA PRO A 499 25.29 5.33 0.49
C PRO A 499 24.99 4.80 1.89
N MET A 500 25.83 3.87 2.35
CA MET A 500 25.70 3.19 3.66
C MET A 500 25.64 4.19 4.83
N GLN A 501 26.35 5.31 4.72
CA GLN A 501 26.41 6.32 5.78
C GLN A 501 25.12 7.13 5.92
N ALA A 502 24.35 7.26 4.84
CA ALA A 502 23.11 8.02 4.86
C ALA A 502 21.90 7.17 5.34
N HIS A 503 21.90 5.85 5.09
CA HIS A 503 20.69 5.04 5.23
C HIS A 503 20.83 3.82 6.13
N GLY A 504 22.03 3.46 6.59
CA GLY A 504 22.27 2.27 7.41
C GLY A 504 21.87 0.95 6.73
N ILE A 505 21.71 0.96 5.39
CA ILE A 505 21.27 -0.18 4.60
C ILE A 505 22.51 -0.89 4.05
N THR A 506 22.72 -2.12 4.46
CA THR A 506 23.66 -3.01 3.76
C THR A 506 23.00 -3.52 2.49
N LEU A 507 23.77 -3.70 1.41
CA LEU A 507 23.25 -4.23 0.15
C LEU A 507 22.61 -5.61 0.37
N PRO A 508 21.26 -5.72 0.40
CA PRO A 508 20.60 -6.99 0.67
C PRO A 508 20.71 -7.88 -0.57
N ALA A 509 20.80 -9.19 -0.36
CA ALA A 509 20.76 -10.16 -1.46
C ALA A 509 20.11 -11.45 -0.98
N VAL A 510 19.26 -12.02 -1.82
CA VAL A 510 18.61 -13.31 -1.56
C VAL A 510 19.27 -14.39 -2.37
N TYR A 511 19.60 -15.50 -1.71
CA TYR A 511 20.17 -16.70 -2.33
C TYR A 511 19.03 -17.68 -2.63
N ASP A 512 18.30 -17.45 -3.74
CA ASP A 512 17.24 -18.36 -4.17
C ASP A 512 17.75 -19.36 -5.23
N PRO A 513 17.87 -20.66 -4.88
CA PRO A 513 18.31 -21.67 -5.82
C PRO A 513 17.42 -21.81 -7.06
N ALA A 514 16.12 -21.52 -6.94
CA ALA A 514 15.18 -21.60 -8.05
C ALA A 514 15.45 -20.49 -9.07
N THR A 515 15.69 -19.27 -8.61
CA THR A 515 16.10 -18.15 -9.46
C THR A 515 17.42 -18.45 -10.15
N PHE A 516 18.43 -18.99 -9.45
CA PHE A 516 19.73 -19.33 -10.03
C PHE A 516 19.58 -20.41 -11.12
N ALA A 517 18.81 -21.47 -10.85
CA ALA A 517 18.55 -22.53 -11.82
C ALA A 517 17.80 -22.03 -13.06
N SER A 518 16.79 -21.18 -12.87
CA SER A 518 16.01 -20.62 -13.97
C SER A 518 16.86 -19.73 -14.89
N GLN A 519 17.70 -18.87 -14.32
CA GLN A 519 18.59 -17.99 -15.10
C GLN A 519 19.70 -18.77 -15.82
N ALA A 520 20.30 -19.76 -15.16
CA ALA A 520 21.26 -20.66 -15.79
C ALA A 520 20.64 -21.46 -16.93
N LEU A 521 19.41 -21.96 -16.76
CA LEU A 521 18.65 -22.68 -17.80
C LEU A 521 18.30 -21.75 -18.97
N GLN A 522 17.84 -20.55 -18.72
CA GLN A 522 17.52 -19.56 -19.75
C GLN A 522 18.75 -19.24 -20.60
N ALA A 523 19.90 -18.97 -19.98
CA ALA A 523 21.15 -18.71 -20.68
C ALA A 523 21.62 -19.93 -21.49
N PHE A 524 21.53 -21.13 -20.92
CA PHE A 524 21.84 -22.37 -21.61
C PHE A 524 21.01 -22.56 -22.89
N ILE A 525 19.68 -22.35 -22.79
CA ILE A 525 18.76 -22.45 -23.94
C ILE A 525 19.13 -21.43 -25.01
N MET A 526 19.34 -20.17 -24.61
CA MET A 526 19.67 -19.08 -25.54
C MET A 526 20.99 -19.35 -26.29
N VAL A 527 22.05 -19.78 -25.58
CA VAL A 527 23.35 -20.12 -26.19
C VAL A 527 23.25 -21.32 -27.13
N THR A 528 22.47 -22.34 -26.75
CA THR A 528 22.27 -23.52 -27.58
C THR A 528 21.55 -23.17 -28.88
N ILE A 529 20.50 -22.35 -28.83
CA ILE A 529 19.79 -21.86 -30.01
C ILE A 529 20.70 -21.02 -30.89
N ALA A 530 21.47 -20.09 -30.28
CA ALA A 530 22.43 -19.23 -30.99
C ALA A 530 23.51 -20.04 -31.73
N ALA A 531 23.90 -21.21 -31.21
CA ALA A 531 24.87 -22.09 -31.88
C ALA A 531 24.27 -22.89 -33.04
N ILE A 532 22.98 -23.23 -33.00
CA ILE A 532 22.30 -24.05 -34.03
C ILE A 532 22.15 -23.26 -35.35
N ILE A 533 21.86 -21.96 -35.29
CA ILE A 533 21.58 -21.14 -36.48
C ILE A 533 22.78 -21.09 -37.42
N PRO A 534 24.00 -20.76 -36.99
CA PRO A 534 25.19 -20.80 -37.86
C PRO A 534 25.49 -22.21 -38.38
N ALA A 535 25.29 -23.22 -37.51
CA ALA A 535 25.49 -24.62 -37.87
C ALA A 535 24.61 -25.07 -39.05
N PHE A 536 23.35 -24.65 -39.02
CA PHE A 536 22.39 -24.92 -40.08
C PHE A 536 22.80 -24.28 -41.43
N ILE A 537 23.26 -23.02 -41.39
CA ILE A 537 23.69 -22.29 -42.57
C ILE A 537 24.92 -22.97 -43.21
N VAL A 538 25.92 -23.31 -42.40
CA VAL A 538 27.17 -23.90 -42.87
C VAL A 538 26.98 -25.37 -43.36
N SER A 539 26.10 -26.13 -42.72
CA SER A 539 25.83 -27.52 -43.10
C SER A 539 25.18 -27.69 -44.47
N ARG A 540 24.55 -26.64 -45.01
CA ARG A 540 23.91 -26.63 -46.35
C ARG A 540 24.78 -26.09 -47.47
N GLN A 541 26.03 -25.70 -47.17
CA GLN A 541 26.95 -25.20 -48.22
C GLN A 541 27.41 -26.34 -49.12
N ASP A 542 27.57 -26.02 -50.43
CA ASP A 542 28.04 -26.97 -51.43
C ASP A 542 29.54 -27.29 -51.20
N PRO A 543 29.91 -28.56 -50.93
CA PRO A 543 31.28 -28.96 -50.67
C PRO A 543 32.23 -28.67 -51.84
N ALA A 544 31.74 -28.74 -53.08
CA ALA A 544 32.54 -28.48 -54.26
C ALA A 544 32.98 -27.00 -54.35
N LYS A 545 32.06 -26.08 -54.00
CA LYS A 545 32.39 -24.66 -53.95
C LYS A 545 33.32 -24.34 -52.76
N ALA A 546 33.14 -25.04 -51.63
CA ALA A 546 33.96 -24.80 -50.43
C ALA A 546 35.41 -25.29 -50.58
N LEU A 547 35.67 -26.32 -51.37
CA LEU A 547 37.02 -26.81 -51.65
C LEU A 547 37.74 -25.99 -52.77
N ARG A 548 36.98 -25.32 -53.65
CA ARG A 548 37.49 -24.56 -54.79
C ARG A 548 37.77 -23.07 -54.46
N SER A 549 37.22 -22.52 -53.39
CA SER A 549 37.49 -21.16 -52.96
C SER A 549 38.85 -21.07 -52.27
N ASN A 550 39.80 -20.39 -52.87
CA ASN A 550 41.07 -20.03 -52.26
C ASN A 550 40.88 -19.02 -51.14
#